data_f18928f2a029c73b42f6ea204f38ef8c
#
_entry.id   f18928f2a029c73b42f6ea204f38ef8c
#
_cell.length_a   1.000
_cell.length_b   1.000
_cell.length_c   1.000
_cell.angle_alpha   90.00
_cell.angle_beta   90.00
_cell.angle_gamma   90.00
#
_symmetry.space_group_name_H-M   'P 1'
#
loop_
_entity.id
_entity.type
_entity.pdbx_description
1 polymer ?
#
loop_
_entity_poly.entity_id
_entity_poly.type
_entity_poly.pdbx_seq_one_letter_code
_entity_poly.pdbx_strand_id
1 'polypeptide(L)'
;MRSPVPLTRTLLGLGTVLCALLALLAGPPAAQAAGYTKITGSGSTWSSNAVEQWRRNIGANIGLTVNFNANGSSQGREQFKNGTVDFAVSEIPYGLTDGGATDVPPSRGYAYMPIVAGGTAFMYNLRIGGRQVTNLRLSGPVLAKIFTGRLTMWNAPEIKADNPGLTLPARRIVPVVRSDGSGTTAQFTTWLAKEHGGDWNDHCRRAGRSTPCGMTSYFPVVPGTTTVAKSGSLGVSAHVRQPQGEGAITYVEYSYAVNAHFPVVKVLNRSGYYVEPTAQAVAVALLQARINTDRSSPDYLTQILDGVYRSGDNRSYPLSSYSYMVVPTSQTAPHTTEKGRSLGTFARYFLCEGQQQAEELGYSPLPKNLVQAGFDQVRRIPGAPTGAVDLSSCRNPTFSSDGSNTLARNAPRPKPCDQRGARQCADGTGGAKGVATPVANSGDTAGGSVTGGASGGSGGAGGAGTGGASGGGTNGGGAGSGTASGTGTGTGPGTGSAGATGTGATGTTGTGGSTAGTATGTGGAASGTSGGAVDPDTGDLVADGGAGGAGGAGGAAGGGEFAGNPVVGTPVTLAADTGAGLRGLLMVLSAFLLLATVIAPPLVGRFLANRAERPGDTR
;
A
#
# COMPACT_ATOMS: atom_id res chain seq x y z
N MET A 1 48.97 -38.62 -71.18
CA MET A 1 49.55 -38.66 -69.82
C MET A 1 48.71 -37.76 -68.92
N ARG A 2 47.87 -38.31 -68.10
CA ARG A 2 47.04 -37.54 -67.13
C ARG A 2 47.77 -37.57 -65.77
N SER A 3 48.20 -36.39 -65.30
CA SER A 3 48.83 -36.25 -64.01
C SER A 3 47.83 -36.43 -62.87
N PRO A 4 48.14 -37.17 -61.79
CA PRO A 4 47.27 -37.32 -60.67
C PRO A 4 47.26 -36.01 -59.82
N VAL A 5 46.08 -35.47 -59.58
CA VAL A 5 45.87 -34.36 -58.62
C VAL A 5 46.09 -34.89 -57.20
N PRO A 6 46.95 -34.29 -56.39
CA PRO A 6 47.27 -34.87 -55.08
C PRO A 6 46.09 -34.76 -54.11
N LEU A 7 45.60 -35.89 -53.60
CA LEU A 7 44.54 -36.10 -52.63
C LEU A 7 44.77 -35.32 -51.31
N THR A 8 46.00 -34.92 -51.03
CA THR A 8 46.40 -34.18 -49.84
C THR A 8 45.86 -32.76 -49.73
N ARG A 9 45.62 -32.08 -50.87
CA ARG A 9 45.09 -30.69 -50.87
C ARG A 9 43.59 -30.66 -50.58
N THR A 10 42.85 -31.72 -50.92
CA THR A 10 41.41 -31.81 -50.63
C THR A 10 41.13 -32.15 -49.15
N LEU A 11 41.98 -32.95 -48.53
CA LEU A 11 41.86 -33.30 -47.08
C LEU A 11 42.21 -32.10 -46.18
N LEU A 12 43.19 -31.26 -46.57
CA LEU A 12 43.52 -30.04 -45.80
C LEU A 12 42.39 -28.99 -45.87
N GLY A 13 41.70 -28.87 -47.03
CA GLY A 13 40.57 -27.98 -47.18
C GLY A 13 39.34 -28.40 -46.40
N LEU A 14 39.07 -29.71 -46.29
CA LEU A 14 37.96 -30.23 -45.48
C LEU A 14 38.19 -30.05 -43.99
N GLY A 15 39.42 -30.22 -43.51
CA GLY A 15 39.82 -30.01 -42.13
C GLY A 15 39.64 -28.57 -41.66
N THR A 16 40.03 -27.60 -42.49
CA THR A 16 39.88 -26.15 -42.16
C THR A 16 38.43 -25.71 -42.15
N VAL A 17 37.59 -26.24 -43.05
CA VAL A 17 36.14 -25.95 -43.08
C VAL A 17 35.45 -26.57 -41.85
N LEU A 18 35.84 -27.79 -41.43
CA LEU A 18 35.28 -28.44 -40.24
C LEU A 18 35.69 -27.73 -38.96
N CYS A 19 36.94 -27.26 -38.83
CA CYS A 19 37.38 -26.46 -37.71
C CYS A 19 36.69 -25.09 -37.64
N ALA A 20 36.45 -24.45 -38.77
CA ALA A 20 35.69 -23.20 -38.84
C ALA A 20 34.21 -23.38 -38.48
N LEU A 21 33.61 -24.50 -38.88
CA LEU A 21 32.23 -24.86 -38.50
C LEU A 21 32.12 -25.21 -37.01
N LEU A 22 33.11 -25.92 -36.44
CA LEU A 22 33.19 -26.20 -34.99
C LEU A 22 33.45 -24.93 -34.18
N ALA A 23 34.22 -23.97 -34.67
CA ALA A 23 34.43 -22.67 -34.02
C ALA A 23 33.19 -21.76 -34.11
N LEU A 24 32.34 -21.90 -35.11
CA LEU A 24 31.04 -21.23 -35.26
C LEU A 24 29.94 -21.88 -34.36
N LEU A 25 30.06 -23.18 -34.09
CA LEU A 25 29.17 -23.92 -33.19
C LEU A 25 29.58 -23.73 -31.71
N ALA A 26 30.84 -23.43 -31.43
CA ALA A 26 31.28 -22.88 -30.16
C ALA A 26 30.86 -21.40 -30.13
N GLY A 27 29.56 -21.15 -29.85
CA GLY A 27 29.05 -19.80 -29.65
C GLY A 27 29.96 -19.04 -28.68
N PRO A 28 30.05 -17.69 -28.76
CA PRO A 28 30.85 -16.91 -27.82
C PRO A 28 30.49 -17.39 -26.41
N PRO A 29 31.47 -17.58 -25.50
CA PRO A 29 31.16 -17.94 -24.14
C PRO A 29 30.08 -16.98 -23.67
N ALA A 30 28.92 -17.53 -23.27
CA ALA A 30 27.84 -16.71 -22.74
C ALA A 30 28.52 -15.87 -21.66
N ALA A 31 28.67 -14.56 -21.92
CA ALA A 31 29.14 -13.64 -20.88
C ALA A 31 28.15 -13.87 -19.73
N GLN A 32 28.56 -14.58 -18.71
CA GLN A 32 27.76 -14.74 -17.51
C GLN A 32 27.48 -13.32 -17.07
N ALA A 33 26.23 -12.87 -17.30
CA ALA A 33 25.77 -11.60 -16.79
C ALA A 33 26.10 -11.65 -15.30
N ALA A 34 27.02 -10.80 -14.84
CA ALA A 34 27.48 -10.77 -13.46
C ALA A 34 26.22 -10.72 -12.60
N GLY A 35 25.92 -11.84 -11.91
CA GLY A 35 24.70 -12.02 -11.15
C GLY A 35 24.55 -10.90 -10.15
N TYR A 36 23.31 -10.53 -9.84
CA TYR A 36 23.05 -9.54 -8.81
C TYR A 36 23.38 -10.11 -7.41
N THR A 37 24.03 -9.30 -6.60
CA THR A 37 24.26 -9.61 -5.19
C THR A 37 22.93 -9.47 -4.43
N LYS A 38 22.58 -10.46 -3.63
CA LYS A 38 21.40 -10.44 -2.75
C LYS A 38 21.46 -9.20 -1.84
N ILE A 39 20.30 -8.54 -1.69
CA ILE A 39 20.11 -7.42 -0.76
C ILE A 39 19.00 -7.75 0.24
N THR A 40 19.15 -7.19 1.44
CA THR A 40 18.21 -7.39 2.55
C THR A 40 17.73 -6.06 3.07
N GLY A 41 16.41 -5.91 3.19
CA GLY A 41 15.77 -4.76 3.79
C GLY A 41 14.83 -5.14 4.91
N SER A 42 14.42 -4.16 5.69
CA SER A 42 13.40 -4.36 6.72
C SER A 42 12.61 -3.10 6.99
N GLY A 43 11.50 -3.23 7.71
CA GLY A 43 10.75 -2.07 8.19
C GLY A 43 9.26 -2.13 8.02
N SER A 44 8.72 -1.09 7.39
CA SER A 44 7.29 -0.82 7.34
C SER A 44 6.44 -1.99 6.86
N THR A 45 5.43 -2.33 7.66
CA THR A 45 4.35 -3.21 7.23
C THR A 45 3.30 -2.47 6.40
N TRP A 46 3.27 -1.13 6.43
CA TRP A 46 2.33 -0.33 5.65
C TRP A 46 2.55 -0.52 4.15
N SER A 47 3.78 -0.43 3.67
CA SER A 47 4.15 -0.60 2.25
C SER A 47 4.56 -2.02 1.86
N SER A 48 4.51 -2.99 2.79
CA SER A 48 5.06 -4.32 2.55
C SER A 48 4.40 -5.07 1.39
N ASN A 49 3.09 -4.91 1.16
CA ASN A 49 2.42 -5.58 0.04
C ASN A 49 2.95 -5.09 -1.32
N ALA A 50 3.29 -3.80 -1.45
CA ALA A 50 3.94 -3.27 -2.66
C ALA A 50 5.37 -3.78 -2.80
N VAL A 51 6.17 -3.72 -1.72
CA VAL A 51 7.57 -4.22 -1.72
C VAL A 51 7.61 -5.71 -2.05
N GLU A 52 6.68 -6.49 -1.50
CA GLU A 52 6.56 -7.93 -1.74
C GLU A 52 6.26 -8.24 -3.22
N GLN A 53 5.37 -7.47 -3.85
CA GLN A 53 5.08 -7.62 -5.27
C GLN A 53 6.31 -7.26 -6.12
N TRP A 54 7.00 -6.17 -5.79
CA TRP A 54 8.18 -5.73 -6.54
C TRP A 54 9.35 -6.72 -6.44
N ARG A 55 9.61 -7.29 -5.25
CA ARG A 55 10.68 -8.27 -5.09
C ARG A 55 10.42 -9.56 -5.86
N ARG A 56 9.15 -10.00 -5.94
CA ARG A 56 8.76 -11.14 -6.78
C ARG A 56 8.97 -10.85 -8.25
N ASN A 57 8.51 -9.70 -8.71
CA ASN A 57 8.64 -9.30 -10.10
C ASN A 57 10.10 -9.21 -10.53
N ILE A 58 10.93 -8.55 -9.74
CA ILE A 58 12.34 -8.36 -10.11
C ILE A 58 13.14 -9.68 -10.00
N GLY A 59 12.77 -10.53 -9.04
CA GLY A 59 13.33 -11.89 -8.95
C GLY A 59 13.01 -12.73 -10.18
N ALA A 60 11.74 -12.72 -10.61
CA ALA A 60 11.29 -13.46 -11.78
C ALA A 60 11.86 -12.93 -13.11
N ASN A 61 12.00 -11.60 -13.25
CA ASN A 61 12.41 -10.98 -14.52
C ASN A 61 13.93 -10.94 -14.74
N ILE A 62 14.71 -10.69 -13.67
CA ILE A 62 16.17 -10.52 -13.80
C ILE A 62 17.00 -11.31 -12.79
N GLY A 63 16.38 -12.16 -11.96
CA GLY A 63 17.07 -13.00 -10.98
C GLY A 63 17.64 -12.24 -9.78
N LEU A 64 17.23 -10.98 -9.53
CA LEU A 64 17.68 -10.24 -8.37
C LEU A 64 16.91 -10.69 -7.11
N THR A 65 17.64 -11.26 -6.15
CA THR A 65 17.08 -11.65 -4.85
C THR A 65 17.04 -10.46 -3.90
N VAL A 66 15.84 -10.07 -3.51
CA VAL A 66 15.58 -9.05 -2.49
C VAL A 66 14.85 -9.69 -1.32
N ASN A 67 15.46 -9.71 -0.15
CA ASN A 67 14.79 -10.10 1.08
C ASN A 67 14.21 -8.87 1.76
N PHE A 68 13.00 -8.99 2.29
CA PHE A 68 12.37 -7.92 3.05
C PHE A 68 11.66 -8.49 4.27
N ASN A 69 11.99 -7.96 5.45
CA ASN A 69 11.33 -8.31 6.70
C ASN A 69 10.42 -7.17 7.16
N ALA A 70 9.11 -7.37 7.07
CA ALA A 70 8.10 -6.38 7.45
C ALA A 70 7.85 -6.41 8.97
N ASN A 71 8.76 -5.87 9.76
CA ASN A 71 8.76 -5.89 11.24
C ASN A 71 8.46 -4.54 11.91
N GLY A 72 8.01 -3.55 11.12
CA GLY A 72 7.66 -2.21 11.59
C GLY A 72 8.72 -1.16 11.30
N SER A 73 8.25 0.08 11.08
CA SER A 73 9.10 1.20 10.62
C SER A 73 10.22 1.53 11.60
N SER A 74 9.94 1.51 12.91
CA SER A 74 10.95 1.82 13.93
C SER A 74 12.03 0.74 13.98
N GLN A 75 11.65 -0.53 13.89
CA GLN A 75 12.61 -1.64 13.86
C GLN A 75 13.46 -1.62 12.59
N GLY A 76 12.85 -1.31 11.43
CA GLY A 76 13.59 -1.19 10.18
C GLY A 76 14.65 -0.08 10.22
N ARG A 77 14.28 1.12 10.74
CA ARG A 77 15.24 2.21 10.92
C ARG A 77 16.37 1.83 11.87
N GLU A 78 16.05 1.17 12.99
CA GLU A 78 17.07 0.71 13.94
C GLU A 78 18.02 -0.31 13.31
N GLN A 79 17.51 -1.29 12.56
CA GLN A 79 18.34 -2.27 11.85
C GLN A 79 19.20 -1.62 10.77
N PHE A 80 18.69 -0.62 10.04
CA PHE A 80 19.49 0.13 9.10
C PHE A 80 20.59 0.94 9.82
N LYS A 81 20.25 1.62 10.91
CA LYS A 81 21.19 2.38 11.74
C LYS A 81 22.36 1.50 12.22
N ASN A 82 22.04 0.29 12.68
CA ASN A 82 23.02 -0.67 13.19
C ASN A 82 23.76 -1.46 12.10
N GLY A 83 23.46 -1.22 10.81
CA GLY A 83 24.12 -1.89 9.70
C GLY A 83 23.79 -3.37 9.54
N THR A 84 22.64 -3.84 10.03
CA THR A 84 22.19 -5.24 9.89
C THR A 84 21.39 -5.49 8.60
N VAL A 85 20.94 -4.42 7.94
CA VAL A 85 20.24 -4.47 6.65
C VAL A 85 20.83 -3.45 5.68
N ASP A 86 20.62 -3.69 4.37
CA ASP A 86 21.12 -2.84 3.30
C ASP A 86 20.25 -1.59 3.09
N PHE A 87 18.94 -1.71 3.33
CA PHE A 87 17.98 -0.62 3.27
C PHE A 87 16.89 -0.80 4.33
N ALA A 88 16.21 0.31 4.67
CA ALA A 88 14.99 0.22 5.48
C ALA A 88 13.81 0.84 4.75
N VAL A 89 12.59 0.53 5.20
CA VAL A 89 11.35 1.16 4.73
C VAL A 89 10.60 1.74 5.91
N SER A 90 10.16 3.00 5.80
CA SER A 90 9.54 3.72 6.91
C SER A 90 8.63 4.85 6.41
N GLU A 91 7.62 5.23 7.17
CA GLU A 91 6.84 6.47 7.03
C GLU A 91 7.31 7.56 8.00
N ILE A 92 8.35 7.28 8.78
CA ILE A 92 8.87 8.16 9.82
C ILE A 92 10.35 8.43 9.53
N PRO A 93 10.80 9.70 9.46
CA PRO A 93 12.22 10.03 9.38
C PRO A 93 12.93 9.79 10.73
N TYR A 94 14.27 9.84 10.73
CA TYR A 94 15.08 9.94 11.95
C TYR A 94 14.97 11.34 12.56
N GLY A 95 15.46 11.49 13.77
CA GLY A 95 15.57 12.79 14.46
C GLY A 95 14.31 13.24 15.19
N LEU A 96 13.20 12.50 15.08
CA LEU A 96 11.97 12.84 15.78
C LEU A 96 11.96 12.31 17.21
N THR A 97 11.34 13.07 18.12
CA THR A 97 11.05 12.59 19.47
C THR A 97 9.80 11.71 19.45
N ASP A 98 9.91 10.47 19.88
CA ASP A 98 8.83 9.50 19.96
C ASP A 98 8.70 8.99 21.40
N GLY A 99 7.59 9.29 22.05
CA GLY A 99 7.34 8.86 23.42
C GLY A 99 8.35 9.37 24.45
N GLY A 100 9.00 10.50 24.18
CA GLY A 100 10.02 11.11 25.04
C GLY A 100 11.46 10.68 24.75
N ALA A 101 11.67 9.72 23.82
CA ALA A 101 13.00 9.35 23.33
C ALA A 101 13.26 9.98 21.94
N THR A 102 14.45 10.54 21.75
CA THR A 102 14.86 11.05 20.43
C THR A 102 15.47 9.91 19.60
N ASP A 103 14.95 9.72 18.41
CA ASP A 103 15.44 8.73 17.44
C ASP A 103 16.71 9.27 16.75
N VAL A 104 17.86 8.86 17.25
CA VAL A 104 19.16 9.34 16.74
C VAL A 104 19.41 8.80 15.33
N PRO A 105 19.72 9.69 14.35
CA PRO A 105 20.09 9.26 13.01
C PRO A 105 21.31 8.35 12.98
N PRO A 106 21.47 7.50 11.92
CA PRO A 106 22.66 6.68 11.75
C PRO A 106 23.92 7.55 11.53
N SER A 107 25.07 7.08 11.98
CA SER A 107 26.37 7.71 11.71
C SER A 107 26.83 7.54 10.27
N ARG A 108 26.31 6.50 9.56
CA ARG A 108 26.59 6.30 8.14
C ARG A 108 25.70 7.20 7.26
N GLY A 109 26.22 7.58 6.11
CA GLY A 109 25.46 8.39 5.15
C GLY A 109 24.17 7.69 4.68
N TYR A 110 23.06 8.42 4.67
CA TYR A 110 21.76 7.92 4.23
C TYR A 110 20.95 8.98 3.49
N ALA A 111 19.89 8.55 2.81
CA ALA A 111 18.89 9.42 2.22
C ALA A 111 17.51 8.76 2.23
N TYR A 112 16.45 9.58 2.17
CA TYR A 112 15.10 9.12 2.00
C TYR A 112 14.71 9.13 0.52
N MET A 113 14.11 8.03 0.05
CA MET A 113 13.63 7.87 -1.31
C MET A 113 12.14 7.52 -1.27
N PRO A 114 11.23 8.33 -1.85
CA PRO A 114 9.81 7.96 -1.94
C PRO A 114 9.64 6.66 -2.72
N ILE A 115 8.74 5.78 -2.28
CA ILE A 115 8.55 4.47 -2.94
C ILE A 115 7.12 4.22 -3.40
N VAL A 116 6.10 4.50 -2.59
CA VAL A 116 4.69 4.33 -2.93
C VAL A 116 3.83 5.23 -2.05
N ALA A 117 2.72 5.72 -2.61
CA ALA A 117 1.71 6.47 -1.88
C ALA A 117 0.52 5.59 -1.50
N GLY A 118 -0.27 6.00 -0.52
CA GLY A 118 -1.47 5.29 -0.08
C GLY A 118 -2.24 6.03 1.00
N GLY A 119 -3.33 5.43 1.44
CA GLY A 119 -4.17 5.98 2.50
C GLY A 119 -4.21 5.09 3.73
N THR A 120 -4.07 5.69 4.91
CA THR A 120 -4.37 5.00 6.17
C THR A 120 -5.88 4.83 6.28
N ALA A 121 -6.36 3.62 6.08
CA ALA A 121 -7.77 3.23 6.10
C ALA A 121 -8.19 2.82 7.51
N PHE A 122 -9.50 2.89 7.77
CA PHE A 122 -10.11 2.35 9.00
C PHE A 122 -10.92 1.11 8.65
N MET A 123 -10.32 -0.07 8.75
CA MET A 123 -10.95 -1.36 8.54
C MET A 123 -11.79 -1.73 9.77
N TYR A 124 -13.02 -2.18 9.57
CA TYR A 124 -13.94 -2.47 10.67
C TYR A 124 -14.75 -3.76 10.43
N ASN A 125 -15.29 -4.33 11.52
CA ASN A 125 -16.18 -5.46 11.49
C ASN A 125 -17.44 -5.12 12.29
N LEU A 126 -18.53 -4.86 11.60
CA LEU A 126 -19.81 -4.51 12.20
C LEU A 126 -20.93 -5.22 11.45
N ARG A 127 -21.95 -5.69 12.18
CA ARG A 127 -23.12 -6.37 11.61
C ARG A 127 -24.40 -5.70 12.06
N ILE A 128 -25.38 -5.65 11.16
CA ILE A 128 -26.77 -5.26 11.42
C ILE A 128 -27.67 -6.41 10.97
N GLY A 129 -28.47 -6.98 11.87
CA GLY A 129 -29.32 -8.12 11.55
C GLY A 129 -28.54 -9.33 11.00
N GLY A 130 -27.33 -9.59 11.51
CA GLY A 130 -26.45 -10.66 11.05
C GLY A 130 -25.69 -10.39 9.75
N ARG A 131 -26.02 -9.31 9.00
CA ARG A 131 -25.36 -8.92 7.76
C ARG A 131 -24.21 -7.93 8.03
N GLN A 132 -23.08 -8.11 7.34
CA GLN A 132 -21.96 -7.18 7.43
C GLN A 132 -22.36 -5.80 6.90
N VAL A 133 -22.03 -4.75 7.66
CA VAL A 133 -22.13 -3.35 7.23
C VAL A 133 -20.90 -3.05 6.37
N THR A 134 -21.12 -2.54 5.15
CA THR A 134 -20.04 -2.31 4.17
C THR A 134 -19.89 -0.85 3.76
N ASN A 135 -20.78 0.05 4.25
CA ASN A 135 -20.87 1.46 3.82
C ASN A 135 -20.78 2.46 4.97
N LEU A 136 -20.08 2.12 6.04
CA LEU A 136 -19.93 2.96 7.22
C LEU A 136 -19.16 4.25 6.90
N ARG A 137 -19.59 5.37 7.47
CA ARG A 137 -18.98 6.69 7.38
C ARG A 137 -18.63 7.22 8.77
N LEU A 138 -17.46 7.83 8.93
CA LEU A 138 -17.07 8.48 10.18
C LEU A 138 -16.38 9.82 9.89
N SER A 139 -16.72 10.81 10.70
CA SER A 139 -16.02 12.09 10.71
C SER A 139 -14.72 12.01 11.55
N GLY A 140 -13.81 12.95 11.31
CA GLY A 140 -12.54 13.01 12.06
C GLY A 140 -12.71 13.07 13.57
N PRO A 141 -13.59 13.93 14.13
CA PRO A 141 -13.86 13.95 15.57
C PRO A 141 -14.39 12.63 16.12
N VAL A 142 -15.23 11.91 15.34
CA VAL A 142 -15.75 10.60 15.72
C VAL A 142 -14.62 9.56 15.77
N LEU A 143 -13.77 9.52 14.76
CA LEU A 143 -12.58 8.65 14.75
C LEU A 143 -11.65 8.94 15.93
N ALA A 144 -11.35 10.22 16.19
CA ALA A 144 -10.53 10.61 17.33
C ALA A 144 -11.13 10.11 18.65
N LYS A 145 -12.42 10.32 18.89
CA LYS A 145 -13.12 9.85 20.10
C LYS A 145 -13.16 8.33 20.22
N ILE A 146 -13.27 7.58 19.13
CA ILE A 146 -13.22 6.11 19.12
C ILE A 146 -11.84 5.65 19.60
N PHE A 147 -10.76 6.09 18.97
CA PHE A 147 -9.41 5.62 19.28
C PHE A 147 -8.88 6.17 20.60
N THR A 148 -9.43 7.27 21.10
CA THR A 148 -9.12 7.79 22.45
C THR A 148 -10.05 7.22 23.53
N GLY A 149 -10.96 6.29 23.20
CA GLY A 149 -11.83 5.62 24.15
C GLY A 149 -12.95 6.49 24.74
N ARG A 150 -13.24 7.65 24.11
CA ARG A 150 -14.35 8.53 24.52
C ARG A 150 -15.70 8.09 23.92
N LEU A 151 -15.68 7.45 22.76
CA LEU A 151 -16.83 6.78 22.12
C LEU A 151 -16.63 5.27 22.22
N THR A 152 -17.53 4.58 22.91
CA THR A 152 -17.40 3.17 23.25
C THR A 152 -18.50 2.28 22.66
N MET A 153 -19.52 2.88 22.02
CA MET A 153 -20.69 2.15 21.47
C MET A 153 -20.97 2.57 20.05
N TRP A 154 -21.21 1.61 19.15
CA TRP A 154 -21.50 1.87 17.74
C TRP A 154 -22.79 2.65 17.50
N ASN A 155 -23.77 2.55 18.40
CA ASN A 155 -25.04 3.30 18.32
C ASN A 155 -24.99 4.68 18.97
N ALA A 156 -23.81 5.22 19.27
CA ALA A 156 -23.65 6.58 19.80
C ALA A 156 -24.26 7.63 18.86
N PRO A 157 -24.83 8.72 19.41
CA PRO A 157 -25.50 9.76 18.60
C PRO A 157 -24.61 10.35 17.50
N GLU A 158 -23.33 10.56 17.79
CA GLU A 158 -22.35 11.12 16.83
C GLU A 158 -22.12 10.17 15.66
N ILE A 159 -22.05 8.86 15.89
CA ILE A 159 -21.89 7.86 14.83
C ILE A 159 -23.16 7.76 14.00
N LYS A 160 -24.34 7.83 14.64
CA LYS A 160 -25.63 7.88 13.94
C LYS A 160 -25.76 9.12 13.06
N ALA A 161 -25.28 10.28 13.53
CA ALA A 161 -25.28 11.51 12.75
C ALA A 161 -24.44 11.39 11.45
N ASP A 162 -23.32 10.67 11.50
CA ASP A 162 -22.53 10.36 10.30
C ASP A 162 -23.21 9.31 9.39
N ASN A 163 -24.16 8.51 9.94
CA ASN A 163 -24.80 7.36 9.26
C ASN A 163 -26.34 7.38 9.38
N PRO A 164 -27.02 8.41 8.89
CA PRO A 164 -28.46 8.58 9.13
C PRO A 164 -29.35 7.49 8.50
N GLY A 165 -28.83 6.69 7.57
CA GLY A 165 -29.53 5.58 6.94
C GLY A 165 -29.30 4.21 7.55
N LEU A 166 -28.51 4.09 8.65
CA LEU A 166 -28.21 2.81 9.31
C LEU A 166 -28.81 2.74 10.71
N THR A 167 -29.49 1.64 11.01
CA THR A 167 -29.89 1.28 12.38
C THR A 167 -28.72 0.61 13.09
N LEU A 168 -27.79 1.42 13.59
CA LEU A 168 -26.57 0.94 14.22
C LEU A 168 -26.86 0.18 15.52
N PRO A 169 -26.21 -0.98 15.75
CA PRO A 169 -26.49 -1.83 16.92
C PRO A 169 -25.85 -1.27 18.19
N ALA A 170 -26.47 -1.60 19.35
CA ALA A 170 -25.89 -1.34 20.68
C ALA A 170 -24.72 -2.32 20.94
N ARG A 171 -23.68 -2.21 20.11
CA ARG A 171 -22.46 -3.02 20.16
C ARG A 171 -21.29 -2.18 20.71
N ARG A 172 -20.49 -2.75 21.61
CA ARG A 172 -19.28 -2.11 22.09
C ARG A 172 -18.24 -1.97 20.97
N ILE A 173 -17.57 -0.83 20.92
CA ILE A 173 -16.44 -0.59 20.01
C ILE A 173 -15.17 -1.18 20.62
N VAL A 174 -14.39 -1.88 19.80
CA VAL A 174 -13.07 -2.42 20.17
C VAL A 174 -12.02 -1.79 19.23
N PRO A 175 -11.36 -0.70 19.65
CA PRO A 175 -10.23 -0.17 18.90
C PRO A 175 -9.09 -1.18 18.89
N VAL A 176 -8.57 -1.51 17.70
CA VAL A 176 -7.41 -2.38 17.54
C VAL A 176 -6.25 -1.52 17.07
N VAL A 177 -5.17 -1.48 17.86
CA VAL A 177 -4.01 -0.61 17.65
C VAL A 177 -2.74 -1.42 17.49
N ARG A 178 -1.68 -0.78 17.02
CA ARG A 178 -0.38 -1.42 16.84
C ARG A 178 0.36 -1.55 18.15
N SER A 179 0.93 -2.74 18.41
CA SER A 179 1.82 -2.98 19.57
C SER A 179 3.31 -2.79 19.24
N ASP A 180 3.67 -2.72 17.97
CA ASP A 180 5.02 -2.49 17.45
C ASP A 180 5.26 -1.02 17.08
N GLY A 181 6.51 -0.65 16.84
CA GLY A 181 6.91 0.68 16.38
C GLY A 181 6.51 0.91 14.91
N SER A 182 5.33 1.49 14.71
CA SER A 182 4.60 1.53 13.45
C SER A 182 4.59 2.90 12.81
N GLY A 183 4.96 2.96 11.52
CA GLY A 183 4.79 4.16 10.68
C GLY A 183 3.32 4.53 10.50
N THR A 184 2.41 3.55 10.38
CA THR A 184 0.96 3.80 10.33
C THR A 184 0.47 4.49 11.60
N THR A 185 0.92 4.02 12.76
CA THR A 185 0.62 4.68 14.05
C THR A 185 1.16 6.10 14.07
N ALA A 186 2.40 6.32 13.63
CA ALA A 186 3.00 7.65 13.60
C ALA A 186 2.22 8.62 12.71
N GLN A 187 1.80 8.19 11.51
CA GLN A 187 0.98 9.00 10.61
C GLN A 187 -0.39 9.32 11.22
N PHE A 188 -1.03 8.33 11.82
CA PHE A 188 -2.33 8.51 12.48
C PHE A 188 -2.24 9.43 13.71
N THR A 189 -1.23 9.26 14.56
CA THR A 189 -1.05 10.10 15.76
C THR A 189 -0.59 11.52 15.42
N THR A 190 0.15 11.71 14.31
CA THR A 190 0.45 13.04 13.76
C THR A 190 -0.84 13.76 13.38
N TRP A 191 -1.75 13.07 12.67
CA TRP A 191 -3.06 13.62 12.33
C TRP A 191 -3.90 13.91 13.57
N LEU A 192 -3.94 13.00 14.56
CA LEU A 192 -4.62 13.24 15.85
C LEU A 192 -4.07 14.47 16.58
N ALA A 193 -2.74 14.61 16.62
CA ALA A 193 -2.10 15.74 17.30
C ALA A 193 -2.42 17.09 16.61
N LYS A 194 -2.47 17.10 15.26
CA LYS A 194 -2.68 18.32 14.48
C LYS A 194 -4.15 18.73 14.34
N GLU A 195 -5.05 17.76 14.15
CA GLU A 195 -6.46 18.02 13.88
C GLU A 195 -7.39 17.78 15.07
N HIS A 196 -6.95 16.98 16.08
CA HIS A 196 -7.73 16.56 17.25
C HIS A 196 -6.92 16.60 18.54
N GLY A 197 -6.03 17.61 18.69
CA GLY A 197 -5.05 17.70 19.77
C GLY A 197 -5.65 17.68 21.18
N GLY A 198 -6.88 18.18 21.38
CA GLY A 198 -7.57 18.12 22.67
C GLY A 198 -7.85 16.69 23.13
N ASP A 199 -8.51 15.90 22.28
CA ASP A 199 -8.82 14.48 22.56
C ASP A 199 -7.54 13.65 22.66
N TRP A 200 -6.55 13.93 21.81
CA TRP A 200 -5.27 13.22 21.80
C TRP A 200 -4.45 13.46 23.07
N ASN A 201 -4.28 14.71 23.50
CA ASN A 201 -3.56 15.05 24.71
C ASN A 201 -4.23 14.49 25.98
N ASP A 202 -5.56 14.49 26.03
CA ASP A 202 -6.30 13.86 27.13
C ASP A 202 -6.07 12.35 27.18
N HIS A 203 -6.10 11.69 26.01
CA HIS A 203 -5.79 10.26 25.90
C HIS A 203 -4.37 9.95 26.42
N CYS A 204 -3.39 10.73 25.99
CA CYS A 204 -2.00 10.56 26.40
C CYS A 204 -1.83 10.71 27.93
N ARG A 205 -2.47 11.73 28.54
CA ARG A 205 -2.45 11.87 30.01
C ARG A 205 -3.03 10.65 30.70
N ARG A 206 -4.17 10.13 30.22
CA ARG A 206 -4.79 8.91 30.79
C ARG A 206 -3.91 7.67 30.61
N ALA A 207 -3.07 7.65 29.57
CA ALA A 207 -2.08 6.61 29.34
C ALA A 207 -0.74 6.85 30.05
N GLY A 208 -0.65 7.86 30.93
CA GLY A 208 0.55 8.16 31.70
C GLY A 208 1.66 8.87 30.93
N ARG A 209 1.34 9.50 29.78
CA ARG A 209 2.31 10.25 28.97
C ARG A 209 2.22 11.75 29.18
N SER A 210 3.35 12.44 28.98
CA SER A 210 3.42 13.91 28.99
C SER A 210 2.64 14.52 27.83
N THR A 211 2.25 15.80 27.97
CA THR A 211 1.57 16.59 26.95
C THR A 211 2.30 17.91 26.69
N PRO A 212 2.29 18.44 25.44
CA PRO A 212 1.59 17.88 24.28
C PRO A 212 2.20 16.56 23.81
N CYS A 213 1.34 15.58 23.50
CA CYS A 213 1.77 14.21 23.18
C CYS A 213 2.50 14.11 21.84
N GLY A 214 2.08 14.91 20.86
CA GLY A 214 2.67 14.89 19.53
C GLY A 214 2.49 13.57 18.77
N MET A 215 3.41 13.30 17.87
CA MET A 215 3.51 12.04 17.12
C MET A 215 4.08 10.93 18.02
N THR A 216 3.60 9.71 17.84
CA THR A 216 4.24 8.50 18.40
C THR A 216 4.06 7.31 17.47
N SER A 217 5.09 6.47 17.34
CA SER A 217 5.02 5.20 16.61
C SER A 217 4.45 4.05 17.46
N TYR A 218 4.40 4.21 18.77
CA TYR A 218 3.81 3.26 19.72
C TYR A 218 2.52 3.84 20.29
N PHE A 219 1.37 3.30 19.89
CA PHE A 219 0.09 3.82 20.35
C PHE A 219 -0.07 3.62 21.87
N PRO A 220 -0.28 4.69 22.64
CA PRO A 220 -0.43 4.57 24.10
C PRO A 220 -1.78 3.94 24.44
N VAL A 221 -1.77 2.79 25.09
CA VAL A 221 -2.97 2.08 25.53
C VAL A 221 -3.32 2.50 26.97
N VAL A 222 -4.55 2.97 27.17
CA VAL A 222 -5.06 3.29 28.50
C VAL A 222 -5.52 2.00 29.19
N PRO A 223 -5.00 1.66 30.38
CA PRO A 223 -5.41 0.47 31.11
C PRO A 223 -6.93 0.41 31.37
N GLY A 224 -7.51 -0.78 31.34
CA GLY A 224 -8.95 -0.99 31.60
C GLY A 224 -9.88 -0.61 30.46
N THR A 225 -9.37 -0.17 29.30
CA THR A 225 -10.17 0.08 28.09
C THR A 225 -10.37 -1.19 27.25
N THR A 226 -11.28 -1.14 26.27
CA THR A 226 -11.49 -2.23 25.30
C THR A 226 -10.44 -2.28 24.18
N THR A 227 -9.43 -1.41 24.23
CA THR A 227 -8.40 -1.34 23.21
C THR A 227 -7.54 -2.60 23.19
N VAL A 228 -7.37 -3.20 22.01
CA VAL A 228 -6.56 -4.39 21.78
C VAL A 228 -5.32 -4.00 20.97
N ALA A 229 -4.13 -4.43 21.40
CA ALA A 229 -2.89 -4.19 20.68
C ALA A 229 -2.44 -5.45 19.93
N LYS A 230 -2.08 -5.32 18.64
CA LYS A 230 -1.58 -6.40 17.78
C LYS A 230 -0.37 -5.92 16.98
N SER A 231 0.57 -6.85 16.74
CA SER A 231 1.78 -6.54 15.98
C SER A 231 1.52 -6.55 14.48
N GLY A 232 2.10 -5.59 13.77
CA GLY A 232 2.06 -5.48 12.32
C GLY A 232 0.69 -5.14 11.73
N SER A 233 0.67 -4.72 10.49
CA SER A 233 -0.58 -4.47 9.74
C SER A 233 -1.40 -5.75 9.56
N LEU A 234 -0.72 -6.90 9.35
CA LEU A 234 -1.37 -8.19 9.25
C LEU A 234 -2.05 -8.58 10.58
N GLY A 235 -1.39 -8.36 11.73
CA GLY A 235 -1.95 -8.70 13.05
C GLY A 235 -3.21 -7.91 13.39
N VAL A 236 -3.24 -6.60 13.11
CA VAL A 236 -4.43 -5.77 13.37
C VAL A 236 -5.57 -6.10 12.39
N SER A 237 -5.30 -6.28 11.10
CA SER A 237 -6.32 -6.63 10.10
C SER A 237 -6.88 -8.03 10.31
N ALA A 238 -6.03 -9.01 10.66
CA ALA A 238 -6.45 -10.37 10.99
C ALA A 238 -7.39 -10.39 12.21
N HIS A 239 -7.08 -9.61 13.26
CA HIS A 239 -7.95 -9.53 14.45
C HIS A 239 -9.35 -8.99 14.10
N VAL A 240 -9.43 -7.93 13.29
CA VAL A 240 -10.72 -7.35 12.84
C VAL A 240 -11.51 -8.36 12.00
N ARG A 241 -10.84 -9.14 11.15
CA ARG A 241 -11.48 -10.10 10.24
C ARG A 241 -12.08 -11.32 10.94
N GLN A 242 -11.60 -11.68 12.13
CA GLN A 242 -12.09 -12.86 12.85
C GLN A 242 -13.58 -12.74 13.21
N PRO A 243 -14.34 -13.84 13.30
CA PRO A 243 -15.74 -13.80 13.72
C PRO A 243 -15.95 -13.11 15.07
N GLN A 244 -15.06 -13.33 16.03
CA GLN A 244 -15.05 -12.68 17.34
C GLN A 244 -14.60 -11.21 17.31
N GLY A 245 -14.10 -10.74 16.18
CA GLY A 245 -13.75 -9.34 15.92
C GLY A 245 -14.95 -8.43 15.63
N GLU A 246 -16.19 -8.91 15.76
CA GLU A 246 -17.38 -8.06 15.58
C GLU A 246 -17.41 -6.92 16.60
N GLY A 247 -17.50 -5.70 16.12
CA GLY A 247 -17.38 -4.46 16.89
C GLY A 247 -15.98 -3.85 16.82
N ALA A 248 -15.00 -4.54 16.25
CA ALA A 248 -13.64 -4.03 16.13
C ALA A 248 -13.48 -3.04 14.96
N ILE A 249 -12.56 -2.09 15.17
CA ILE A 249 -12.08 -1.13 14.16
C ILE A 249 -10.58 -0.92 14.34
N THR A 250 -9.83 -0.87 13.23
CA THR A 250 -8.39 -0.60 13.24
C THR A 250 -8.01 0.41 12.18
N TYR A 251 -6.89 1.12 12.40
CA TYR A 251 -6.21 1.86 11.34
C TYR A 251 -5.14 0.96 10.70
N VAL A 252 -5.15 0.88 9.39
CA VAL A 252 -4.25 0.03 8.61
C VAL A 252 -4.11 0.62 7.21
N GLU A 253 -3.07 0.26 6.48
CA GLU A 253 -2.98 0.65 5.07
C GLU A 253 -4.08 -0.04 4.25
N TYR A 254 -4.63 0.66 3.27
CA TYR A 254 -5.83 0.25 2.52
C TYR A 254 -5.71 -1.12 1.83
N SER A 255 -4.50 -1.49 1.34
CA SER A 255 -4.24 -2.78 0.70
C SER A 255 -4.63 -3.97 1.57
N TYR A 256 -4.48 -3.86 2.90
CA TYR A 256 -4.83 -4.94 3.83
C TYR A 256 -6.34 -5.20 3.90
N ALA A 257 -7.15 -4.14 3.83
CA ALA A 257 -8.60 -4.29 3.79
C ALA A 257 -9.07 -4.87 2.45
N VAL A 258 -8.45 -4.44 1.34
CA VAL A 258 -8.70 -4.97 0.00
C VAL A 258 -8.40 -6.47 -0.03
N ASN A 259 -7.20 -6.87 0.42
CA ASN A 259 -6.77 -8.27 0.45
C ASN A 259 -7.60 -9.13 1.40
N ALA A 260 -8.08 -8.54 2.50
CA ALA A 260 -8.94 -9.24 3.46
C ALA A 260 -10.40 -9.37 2.98
N HIS A 261 -10.77 -8.76 1.87
CA HIS A 261 -12.16 -8.61 1.41
C HIS A 261 -13.08 -7.96 2.46
N PHE A 262 -12.53 -7.00 3.21
CA PHE A 262 -13.24 -6.30 4.28
C PHE A 262 -13.51 -4.83 3.93
N PRO A 263 -14.60 -4.26 4.49
CA PRO A 263 -14.93 -2.86 4.29
C PRO A 263 -13.99 -1.94 5.06
N VAL A 264 -13.90 -0.70 4.58
CA VAL A 264 -13.29 0.42 5.28
C VAL A 264 -14.27 1.56 5.46
N VAL A 265 -14.02 2.38 6.45
CA VAL A 265 -14.78 3.61 6.69
C VAL A 265 -14.51 4.61 5.57
N LYS A 266 -15.55 5.26 5.03
CA LYS A 266 -15.38 6.53 4.32
C LYS A 266 -15.19 7.64 5.34
N VAL A 267 -14.10 8.39 5.22
CA VAL A 267 -13.73 9.46 6.17
C VAL A 267 -14.19 10.82 5.63
N LEU A 268 -14.82 11.61 6.50
CA LEU A 268 -15.26 12.97 6.17
C LEU A 268 -14.06 13.87 5.92
N ASN A 269 -13.96 14.45 4.73
CA ASN A 269 -12.95 15.44 4.40
C ASN A 269 -13.42 16.88 4.72
N ARG A 270 -12.52 17.85 4.58
CA ARG A 270 -12.82 19.26 4.88
C ARG A 270 -13.90 19.85 4.00
N SER A 271 -14.06 19.36 2.78
CA SER A 271 -15.09 19.82 1.83
C SER A 271 -16.48 19.27 2.13
N GLY A 272 -16.64 18.48 3.19
CA GLY A 272 -17.93 17.95 3.60
C GLY A 272 -18.37 16.67 2.88
N TYR A 273 -17.42 15.90 2.31
CA TYR A 273 -17.70 14.62 1.67
C TYR A 273 -16.99 13.46 2.37
N TYR A 274 -17.67 12.34 2.48
CA TYR A 274 -17.09 11.08 2.97
C TYR A 274 -16.39 10.37 1.82
N VAL A 275 -15.08 10.16 1.95
CA VAL A 275 -14.20 9.66 0.90
C VAL A 275 -13.50 8.38 1.34
N GLU A 276 -13.35 7.43 0.42
CA GLU A 276 -12.60 6.19 0.58
C GLU A 276 -11.15 6.40 0.14
N PRO A 277 -10.13 5.73 0.74
CA PRO A 277 -8.72 5.89 0.38
C PRO A 277 -8.33 5.16 -0.91
N THR A 278 -9.07 5.38 -1.99
CA THR A 278 -8.71 4.86 -3.31
C THR A 278 -7.43 5.52 -3.85
N ALA A 279 -6.77 4.86 -4.80
CA ALA A 279 -5.58 5.41 -5.45
C ALA A 279 -5.80 6.84 -5.98
N GLN A 280 -6.98 7.08 -6.58
CA GLN A 280 -7.37 8.39 -7.12
C GLN A 280 -7.57 9.43 -6.02
N ALA A 281 -8.27 9.09 -4.93
CA ALA A 281 -8.52 10.00 -3.82
C ALA A 281 -7.23 10.37 -3.07
N VAL A 282 -6.30 9.42 -2.95
CA VAL A 282 -4.95 9.63 -2.43
C VAL A 282 -4.14 10.54 -3.37
N ALA A 283 -4.16 10.28 -4.68
CA ALA A 283 -3.46 11.11 -5.65
C ALA A 283 -3.93 12.57 -5.63
N VAL A 284 -5.24 12.80 -5.52
CA VAL A 284 -5.82 14.16 -5.35
C VAL A 284 -5.33 14.81 -4.06
N ALA A 285 -5.38 14.09 -2.95
CA ALA A 285 -4.97 14.60 -1.64
C ALA A 285 -3.49 15.02 -1.63
N LEU A 286 -2.63 14.20 -2.23
CA LEU A 286 -1.19 14.45 -2.27
C LEU A 286 -0.75 15.59 -3.20
N LEU A 287 -1.66 16.17 -4.01
CA LEU A 287 -1.40 17.45 -4.67
C LEU A 287 -1.20 18.59 -3.65
N GLN A 288 -1.70 18.44 -2.43
CA GLN A 288 -1.54 19.38 -1.32
C GLN A 288 -0.37 19.02 -0.38
N ALA A 289 0.28 17.87 -0.59
CA ALA A 289 1.46 17.52 0.15
C ALA A 289 2.63 18.42 -0.27
N ARG A 290 3.37 18.89 0.71
CA ARG A 290 4.66 19.54 0.47
C ARG A 290 5.77 18.56 0.80
N ILE A 291 6.88 18.69 0.08
CA ILE A 291 8.09 17.92 0.34
C ILE A 291 9.08 18.88 0.98
N ASN A 292 9.78 18.42 2.01
CA ASN A 292 10.91 19.16 2.53
C ASN A 292 12.03 19.18 1.48
N THR A 293 12.23 20.35 0.85
CA THR A 293 13.23 20.54 -0.21
C THR A 293 14.56 21.10 0.31
N ASP A 294 14.69 21.33 1.60
CA ASP A 294 15.94 21.75 2.23
C ASP A 294 16.96 20.61 2.26
N ARG A 295 17.94 20.67 1.38
CA ARG A 295 18.99 19.66 1.25
C ARG A 295 19.93 19.58 2.45
N SER A 296 19.95 20.60 3.31
CA SER A 296 20.71 20.63 4.56
C SER A 296 19.96 19.97 5.72
N SER A 297 18.65 19.83 5.59
CA SER A 297 17.81 19.19 6.59
C SER A 297 18.04 17.67 6.63
N PRO A 298 18.14 17.04 7.81
CA PRO A 298 18.13 15.59 7.94
C PRO A 298 16.83 14.97 7.42
N ASP A 299 15.74 15.75 7.33
CA ASP A 299 14.44 15.35 6.85
C ASP A 299 14.20 15.68 5.36
N TYR A 300 15.28 15.88 4.57
CA TYR A 300 15.18 16.15 3.14
C TYR A 300 14.38 15.06 2.41
N LEU A 301 13.40 15.47 1.61
CA LEU A 301 12.42 14.65 0.89
C LEU A 301 11.34 14.00 1.77
N THR A 302 11.26 14.30 3.04
CA THR A 302 10.11 13.86 3.84
C THR A 302 8.88 14.72 3.58
N GLN A 303 7.73 14.18 3.94
CA GLN A 303 6.42 14.76 3.64
C GLN A 303 5.95 15.74 4.73
N ILE A 304 5.33 16.83 4.29
CA ILE A 304 4.61 17.80 5.12
C ILE A 304 3.13 17.72 4.72
N LEU A 305 2.28 17.16 5.59
CA LEU A 305 0.91 16.75 5.26
C LEU A 305 -0.19 17.69 5.75
N ASP A 306 0.12 18.84 6.35
CA ASP A 306 -0.90 19.80 6.84
C ASP A 306 -1.90 20.21 5.76
N GLY A 307 -1.43 20.44 4.54
CA GLY A 307 -2.27 20.74 3.38
C GLY A 307 -3.18 19.57 2.97
N VAL A 308 -2.71 18.34 3.15
CA VAL A 308 -3.48 17.12 2.84
C VAL A 308 -4.67 16.97 3.79
N TYR A 309 -4.44 17.13 5.09
CA TYR A 309 -5.50 17.02 6.10
C TYR A 309 -6.61 18.06 5.88
N ARG A 310 -6.26 19.22 5.33
CA ARG A 310 -7.15 20.38 5.14
C ARG A 310 -7.46 20.67 3.68
N SER A 311 -7.29 19.71 2.79
CA SER A 311 -7.56 19.88 1.37
C SER A 311 -9.01 20.33 1.12
N GLY A 312 -9.19 21.36 0.28
CA GLY A 312 -10.49 21.87 -0.16
C GLY A 312 -11.10 21.05 -1.31
N ASP A 313 -10.41 20.07 -1.88
CA ASP A 313 -10.95 19.22 -2.94
C ASP A 313 -11.87 18.15 -2.36
N ASN A 314 -13.10 18.07 -2.86
CA ASN A 314 -14.10 17.12 -2.36
C ASN A 314 -13.75 15.64 -2.61
N ARG A 315 -12.78 15.36 -3.49
CA ARG A 315 -12.29 14.01 -3.81
C ARG A 315 -11.15 13.54 -2.89
N SER A 316 -10.59 14.46 -2.09
CA SER A 316 -9.40 14.24 -1.27
C SER A 316 -9.66 13.29 -0.10
N TYR A 317 -8.79 12.27 0.07
CA TYR A 317 -8.78 11.44 1.28
C TYR A 317 -7.83 12.06 2.33
N PRO A 318 -8.30 12.39 3.55
CA PRO A 318 -7.52 13.23 4.47
C PRO A 318 -6.30 12.54 5.10
N LEU A 319 -6.27 11.21 5.21
CA LEU A 319 -5.14 10.47 5.79
C LEU A 319 -4.28 9.82 4.70
N SER A 320 -3.92 10.62 3.69
CA SER A 320 -3.03 10.20 2.58
C SER A 320 -1.59 10.55 2.89
N SER A 321 -0.67 9.64 2.55
CA SER A 321 0.78 9.79 2.76
C SER A 321 1.57 8.96 1.76
N TYR A 322 2.90 8.99 1.84
CA TYR A 322 3.76 8.07 1.11
C TYR A 322 4.86 7.50 2.01
N SER A 323 5.36 6.34 1.62
CA SER A 323 6.42 5.61 2.32
C SER A 323 7.78 5.96 1.74
N TYR A 324 8.83 5.85 2.55
CA TYR A 324 10.22 6.07 2.14
C TYR A 324 11.01 4.79 2.22
N MET A 325 11.94 4.63 1.30
CA MET A 325 13.10 3.75 1.49
C MET A 325 14.26 4.58 2.03
N VAL A 326 14.88 4.14 3.12
CA VAL A 326 16.15 4.68 3.64
C VAL A 326 17.26 3.94 2.92
N VAL A 327 18.02 4.67 2.12
CA VAL A 327 19.10 4.12 1.29
C VAL A 327 20.46 4.62 1.74
N PRO A 328 21.53 3.80 1.63
CA PRO A 328 22.90 4.23 1.96
C PRO A 328 23.43 5.20 0.92
N THR A 329 24.17 6.22 1.38
CA THR A 329 24.88 7.18 0.52
C THR A 329 26.40 7.15 0.70
N SER A 330 26.91 6.19 1.49
CA SER A 330 28.32 5.93 1.70
C SER A 330 28.64 4.45 1.61
N GLN A 331 29.88 4.10 1.27
CA GLN A 331 30.37 2.71 1.25
C GLN A 331 30.78 2.25 2.66
N THR A 332 29.86 2.37 3.61
CA THR A 332 30.05 1.88 4.98
C THR A 332 29.35 0.53 5.13
N ALA A 333 30.02 -0.45 5.73
CA ALA A 333 29.44 -1.77 5.96
C ALA A 333 28.00 -1.69 6.53
N PRO A 334 27.09 -2.56 6.07
CA PRO A 334 27.26 -3.70 5.18
C PRO A 334 27.19 -3.38 3.68
N HIS A 335 27.16 -2.12 3.29
CA HIS A 335 27.00 -1.68 1.90
C HIS A 335 28.31 -1.87 1.10
N THR A 336 28.20 -2.48 -0.08
CA THR A 336 29.27 -2.64 -1.07
C THR A 336 28.82 -2.11 -2.42
N THR A 337 29.76 -1.93 -3.36
CA THR A 337 29.44 -1.51 -4.74
C THR A 337 28.47 -2.48 -5.43
N GLU A 338 28.65 -3.78 -5.23
CA GLU A 338 27.78 -4.83 -5.81
C GLU A 338 26.37 -4.78 -5.23
N LYS A 339 26.24 -4.59 -3.90
CA LYS A 339 24.94 -4.37 -3.25
C LYS A 339 24.30 -3.06 -3.72
N GLY A 340 25.10 -2.02 -3.95
CA GLY A 340 24.63 -0.76 -4.51
C GLY A 340 24.09 -0.91 -5.92
N ARG A 341 24.74 -1.73 -6.77
CA ARG A 341 24.22 -2.10 -8.09
C ARG A 341 22.86 -2.79 -7.97
N SER A 342 22.73 -3.77 -7.08
CA SER A 342 21.48 -4.49 -6.85
C SER A 342 20.38 -3.57 -6.33
N LEU A 343 20.66 -2.77 -5.30
CA LEU A 343 19.70 -1.82 -4.70
C LEU A 343 19.28 -0.75 -5.70
N GLY A 344 20.20 -0.18 -6.46
CA GLY A 344 19.91 0.80 -7.49
C GLY A 344 19.06 0.22 -8.63
N THR A 345 19.29 -1.05 -9.02
CA THR A 345 18.47 -1.75 -10.01
C THR A 345 17.05 -2.01 -9.48
N PHE A 346 16.92 -2.46 -8.24
CA PHE A 346 15.63 -2.63 -7.59
C PHE A 346 14.86 -1.31 -7.49
N ALA A 347 15.56 -0.22 -7.11
CA ALA A 347 14.96 1.10 -7.00
C ALA A 347 14.48 1.63 -8.36
N ARG A 348 15.26 1.47 -9.42
CA ARG A 348 14.85 1.84 -10.77
C ARG A 348 13.60 1.11 -11.22
N TYR A 349 13.51 -0.18 -10.92
CA TYR A 349 12.34 -0.99 -11.23
C TYR A 349 11.09 -0.44 -10.52
N PHE A 350 11.11 -0.31 -9.19
CA PHE A 350 9.89 0.05 -8.48
C PHE A 350 9.47 1.53 -8.66
N LEU A 351 10.42 2.43 -8.97
CA LEU A 351 10.08 3.84 -9.29
C LEU A 351 9.42 4.00 -10.66
N CYS A 352 9.56 3.02 -11.54
CA CYS A 352 9.03 3.04 -12.89
C CYS A 352 7.95 1.97 -13.10
N GLU A 353 8.34 0.77 -13.51
CA GLU A 353 7.43 -0.34 -13.83
C GLU A 353 6.63 -0.82 -12.63
N GLY A 354 7.25 -0.83 -11.44
CA GLY A 354 6.60 -1.25 -10.20
C GLY A 354 5.38 -0.42 -9.79
N GLN A 355 5.24 0.81 -10.32
CA GLN A 355 4.10 1.67 -10.05
C GLN A 355 2.82 1.24 -10.80
N GLN A 356 2.94 0.42 -11.85
CA GLN A 356 1.79 0.02 -12.68
C GLN A 356 0.76 -0.81 -11.91
N GLN A 357 1.21 -1.59 -10.91
CA GLN A 357 0.34 -2.44 -10.10
C GLN A 357 -0.13 -1.77 -8.80
N ALA A 358 0.30 -0.54 -8.52
CA ALA A 358 0.03 0.10 -7.23
C ALA A 358 -1.48 0.22 -6.95
N GLU A 359 -2.29 0.65 -7.93
CA GLU A 359 -3.74 0.79 -7.79
C GLU A 359 -4.44 -0.54 -7.49
N GLU A 360 -4.07 -1.60 -8.22
CA GLU A 360 -4.61 -2.95 -8.04
C GLU A 360 -4.28 -3.51 -6.63
N LEU A 361 -3.10 -3.19 -6.13
CA LEU A 361 -2.68 -3.56 -4.78
C LEU A 361 -3.30 -2.71 -3.68
N GLY A 362 -4.07 -1.66 -4.00
CA GLY A 362 -4.68 -0.75 -3.04
C GLY A 362 -3.81 0.46 -2.66
N TYR A 363 -2.73 0.72 -3.40
CA TYR A 363 -1.87 1.89 -3.25
C TYR A 363 -2.14 2.94 -4.34
N SER A 364 -1.53 4.11 -4.20
CA SER A 364 -1.50 5.14 -5.24
C SER A 364 -0.09 5.22 -5.83
N PRO A 365 0.05 5.18 -7.17
CA PRO A 365 1.35 5.36 -7.80
C PRO A 365 1.91 6.75 -7.50
N LEU A 366 3.24 6.85 -7.41
CA LEU A 366 3.92 8.12 -7.17
C LEU A 366 3.76 9.08 -8.35
N PRO A 367 3.54 10.39 -8.09
CA PRO A 367 3.54 11.40 -9.14
C PRO A 367 4.96 11.62 -9.70
N LYS A 368 5.04 12.21 -10.90
CA LYS A 368 6.28 12.38 -11.67
C LYS A 368 7.40 13.07 -10.88
N ASN A 369 7.07 14.11 -10.13
CA ASN A 369 8.05 14.85 -9.30
C ASN A 369 8.66 13.98 -8.19
N LEU A 370 7.89 13.09 -7.57
CA LEU A 370 8.40 12.15 -6.56
C LEU A 370 9.24 11.04 -7.19
N VAL A 371 8.85 10.56 -8.37
CA VAL A 371 9.66 9.59 -9.13
C VAL A 371 11.01 10.20 -9.52
N GLN A 372 11.02 11.45 -10.01
CA GLN A 372 12.27 12.19 -10.30
C GLN A 372 13.14 12.32 -9.06
N ALA A 373 12.55 12.77 -7.94
CA ALA A 373 13.26 12.87 -6.66
C ALA A 373 13.81 11.50 -6.21
N GLY A 374 13.06 10.42 -6.43
CA GLY A 374 13.52 9.05 -6.19
C GLY A 374 14.78 8.71 -7.01
N PHE A 375 14.78 9.00 -8.32
CA PHE A 375 15.95 8.78 -9.17
C PHE A 375 17.15 9.64 -8.78
N ASP A 376 16.93 10.85 -8.24
CA ASP A 376 18.02 11.66 -7.67
C ASP A 376 18.67 10.94 -6.47
N GLN A 377 17.88 10.24 -5.66
CA GLN A 377 18.43 9.45 -4.55
C GLN A 377 19.10 8.16 -5.03
N VAL A 378 18.60 7.50 -6.08
CA VAL A 378 19.29 6.34 -6.69
C VAL A 378 20.71 6.69 -7.08
N ARG A 379 20.93 7.88 -7.68
CA ARG A 379 22.28 8.35 -8.06
C ARG A 379 23.23 8.56 -6.87
N ARG A 380 22.70 8.71 -5.65
CA ARG A 380 23.49 8.85 -4.42
C ARG A 380 23.91 7.50 -3.82
N ILE A 381 23.34 6.38 -4.25
CA ILE A 381 23.69 5.05 -3.76
C ILE A 381 25.02 4.64 -4.41
N PRO A 382 26.10 4.44 -3.64
CA PRO A 382 27.38 4.01 -4.21
C PRO A 382 27.26 2.65 -4.91
N GLY A 383 27.68 2.60 -6.17
CA GLY A 383 27.58 1.41 -7.01
C GLY A 383 26.24 1.26 -7.78
N ALA A 384 25.26 2.13 -7.55
CA ALA A 384 24.03 2.10 -8.35
C ALA A 384 24.31 2.43 -9.82
N PRO A 385 23.49 1.91 -10.76
CA PRO A 385 23.60 2.27 -12.18
C PRO A 385 23.43 3.79 -12.37
N THR A 386 24.38 4.44 -13.07
CA THR A 386 24.42 5.90 -13.25
C THR A 386 23.76 6.40 -14.52
N GLY A 387 23.38 5.51 -15.45
CA GLY A 387 22.73 5.90 -16.72
C GLY A 387 21.47 6.73 -16.49
N ALA A 388 21.23 7.72 -17.34
CA ALA A 388 20.01 8.49 -17.33
C ALA A 388 18.79 7.57 -17.49
N VAL A 389 17.72 7.87 -16.74
CA VAL A 389 16.42 7.20 -16.90
C VAL A 389 15.55 8.11 -17.72
N ASP A 390 15.07 7.59 -18.83
CA ASP A 390 14.06 8.26 -19.63
C ASP A 390 12.69 8.03 -18.94
N LEU A 391 12.19 9.07 -18.28
CA LEU A 391 10.88 9.02 -17.63
C LEU A 391 9.71 8.87 -18.62
N SER A 392 9.92 9.16 -19.92
CA SER A 392 8.89 8.94 -20.94
C SER A 392 8.63 7.44 -21.18
N SER A 393 9.64 6.61 -20.93
CA SER A 393 9.53 5.15 -21.00
C SER A 393 8.86 4.51 -19.77
N CYS A 394 8.79 5.25 -18.64
CA CYS A 394 8.07 4.82 -17.45
C CYS A 394 6.57 4.78 -17.71
N ARG A 395 5.96 3.61 -17.65
CA ARG A 395 4.52 3.45 -17.81
C ARG A 395 3.77 3.70 -16.49
N ASN A 396 4.16 4.75 -15.76
CA ASN A 396 3.49 5.10 -14.50
C ASN A 396 2.12 5.72 -14.78
N PRO A 397 1.03 5.22 -14.17
CA PRO A 397 -0.34 5.68 -14.40
C PRO A 397 -0.60 7.17 -14.08
N THR A 398 0.28 7.79 -13.29
CA THR A 398 0.15 9.21 -12.94
C THR A 398 0.75 10.15 -13.98
N PHE A 399 1.54 9.64 -14.94
CA PHE A 399 2.27 10.49 -15.87
C PHE A 399 1.37 10.98 -17.01
N SER A 400 1.58 12.24 -17.40
CA SER A 400 1.00 12.86 -18.56
C SER A 400 2.06 13.63 -19.35
N SER A 401 1.76 13.96 -20.61
CA SER A 401 2.64 14.76 -21.45
C SER A 401 2.80 16.20 -20.94
N ASP A 402 1.76 16.76 -20.31
CA ASP A 402 1.74 18.11 -19.72
C ASP A 402 2.32 18.19 -18.31
N GLY A 403 2.79 17.05 -17.75
CA GLY A 403 3.35 16.98 -16.39
C GLY A 403 2.31 16.94 -15.27
N SER A 404 1.01 17.05 -15.58
CA SER A 404 -0.06 16.90 -14.58
C SER A 404 -0.19 15.44 -14.11
N ASN A 405 -0.74 15.25 -12.90
CA ASN A 405 -1.04 13.90 -12.41
C ASN A 405 -2.35 13.38 -13.03
N THR A 406 -2.24 12.46 -13.99
CA THR A 406 -3.38 11.89 -14.72
C THR A 406 -4.38 11.21 -13.79
N LEU A 407 -3.91 10.48 -12.77
CA LEU A 407 -4.77 9.79 -11.82
C LEU A 407 -5.59 10.77 -10.98
N ALA A 408 -4.97 11.84 -10.50
CA ALA A 408 -5.66 12.90 -9.74
C ALA A 408 -6.64 13.68 -10.62
N ARG A 409 -6.26 14.00 -11.87
CA ARG A 409 -7.12 14.72 -12.81
C ARG A 409 -8.40 13.95 -13.13
N ASN A 410 -8.28 12.65 -13.36
CA ASN A 410 -9.38 11.76 -13.74
C ASN A 410 -10.11 11.16 -12.52
N ALA A 411 -9.74 11.55 -11.30
CA ALA A 411 -10.39 11.06 -10.09
C ALA A 411 -11.89 11.35 -10.10
N PRO A 412 -12.76 10.36 -9.82
CA PRO A 412 -14.19 10.56 -9.82
C PRO A 412 -14.62 11.51 -8.69
N ARG A 413 -15.65 12.31 -8.94
CA ARG A 413 -16.27 13.13 -7.89
C ARG A 413 -17.06 12.24 -6.92
N PRO A 414 -17.09 12.57 -5.61
CA PRO A 414 -17.95 11.87 -4.67
C PRO A 414 -19.41 11.94 -5.10
N LYS A 415 -20.18 10.89 -4.80
CA LYS A 415 -21.62 10.84 -5.07
C LYS A 415 -22.36 11.81 -4.14
N PRO A 416 -23.55 12.33 -4.51
CA PRO A 416 -24.36 13.17 -3.62
C PRO A 416 -24.68 12.49 -2.28
N CYS A 417 -24.86 11.17 -2.28
CA CYS A 417 -25.08 10.38 -1.07
C CYS A 417 -23.83 10.25 -0.17
N ASP A 418 -22.65 10.72 -0.59
CA ASP A 418 -21.45 10.81 0.23
C ASP A 418 -21.29 12.21 0.87
N GLN A 419 -22.21 13.15 0.61
CA GLN A 419 -22.19 14.45 1.25
C GLN A 419 -22.60 14.36 2.72
N ARG A 420 -21.98 15.19 3.57
CA ARG A 420 -22.34 15.30 4.99
C ARG A 420 -23.83 15.65 5.13
N GLY A 421 -24.53 14.97 6.02
CA GLY A 421 -25.98 15.14 6.25
C GLY A 421 -26.87 14.36 5.26
N ALA A 422 -26.34 13.96 4.11
CA ALA A 422 -27.08 13.09 3.20
C ALA A 422 -27.13 11.66 3.73
N ARG A 423 -28.20 10.94 3.36
CA ARG A 423 -28.26 9.49 3.57
C ARG A 423 -27.15 8.83 2.78
N GLN A 424 -26.40 7.91 3.40
CA GLN A 424 -25.26 7.26 2.76
C GLN A 424 -25.64 6.39 1.58
N CYS A 425 -24.71 6.20 0.65
CA CYS A 425 -24.83 5.24 -0.44
C CYS A 425 -24.91 3.82 0.11
N ALA A 426 -25.60 2.93 -0.59
CA ALA A 426 -25.66 1.52 -0.24
C ALA A 426 -24.37 0.77 -0.59
N ASP A 427 -23.56 1.31 -1.51
CA ASP A 427 -22.35 0.66 -2.04
C ASP A 427 -21.33 0.37 -0.94
N GLY A 428 -20.75 -0.82 -0.98
CA GLY A 428 -19.68 -1.23 -0.10
C GLY A 428 -18.34 -0.54 -0.43
N THR A 429 -17.39 -0.65 0.49
CA THR A 429 -16.06 -0.03 0.43
C THR A 429 -14.94 -1.07 0.57
N GLY A 430 -13.72 -0.69 0.29
CA GLY A 430 -12.54 -1.55 0.45
C GLY A 430 -12.64 -2.83 -0.33
N GLY A 431 -12.29 -3.93 0.31
CA GLY A 431 -12.43 -5.27 -0.26
C GLY A 431 -13.87 -5.78 -0.35
N ALA A 432 -14.85 -5.02 0.19
CA ALA A 432 -16.28 -5.36 0.16
C ALA A 432 -17.08 -4.51 -0.85
N LYS A 433 -16.44 -3.89 -1.85
CA LYS A 433 -17.10 -3.02 -2.86
C LYS A 433 -18.30 -3.66 -3.57
N GLY A 434 -18.27 -4.97 -3.80
CA GLY A 434 -19.36 -5.71 -4.43
C GLY A 434 -20.55 -6.04 -3.51
N VAL A 435 -20.47 -5.70 -2.21
CA VAL A 435 -21.48 -6.05 -1.21
C VAL A 435 -22.18 -4.78 -0.74
N ALA A 436 -23.46 -4.63 -1.10
CA ALA A 436 -24.26 -3.49 -0.67
C ALA A 436 -24.84 -3.70 0.75
N THR A 437 -24.85 -2.62 1.55
CA THR A 437 -25.63 -2.57 2.80
C THR A 437 -26.91 -1.78 2.54
N PRO A 438 -28.11 -2.37 2.81
CA PRO A 438 -29.37 -1.66 2.68
C PRO A 438 -29.42 -0.41 3.57
N VAL A 439 -29.99 0.65 3.04
CA VAL A 439 -30.17 1.94 3.72
C VAL A 439 -31.68 2.18 3.86
N ALA A 440 -32.19 2.39 5.08
CA ALA A 440 -33.60 2.59 5.35
C ALA A 440 -34.15 3.77 4.54
N ASN A 441 -35.33 3.62 3.92
CA ASN A 441 -36.03 4.69 3.20
C ASN A 441 -36.68 5.67 4.18
N SER A 442 -36.77 6.94 3.83
CA SER A 442 -37.32 8.00 4.69
C SER A 442 -38.85 7.89 4.95
N GLY A 443 -39.49 6.82 4.43
CA GLY A 443 -40.90 6.54 4.60
C GLY A 443 -41.22 5.42 5.59
N ASP A 444 -40.23 4.65 6.06
CA ASP A 444 -40.48 3.51 6.96
C ASP A 444 -40.35 3.94 8.43
N THR A 445 -41.21 4.86 8.85
CA THR A 445 -41.54 5.03 10.26
C THR A 445 -42.61 4.03 10.60
N ALA A 446 -42.26 3.00 11.38
CA ALA A 446 -43.08 2.09 12.14
C ALA A 446 -44.01 1.12 11.39
N GLY A 447 -43.68 -0.16 11.48
CA GLY A 447 -44.66 -1.26 11.39
C GLY A 447 -44.67 -2.00 10.05
N GLY A 448 -43.80 -2.95 9.87
CA GLY A 448 -43.92 -3.92 8.77
C GLY A 448 -43.08 -5.16 9.03
N SER A 449 -43.72 -6.18 9.51
CA SER A 449 -43.21 -7.55 9.64
C SER A 449 -42.65 -8.01 8.28
N VAL A 450 -41.35 -8.31 8.20
CA VAL A 450 -40.77 -8.93 7.02
C VAL A 450 -41.08 -10.41 7.02
N THR A 451 -42.11 -10.78 6.25
CA THR A 451 -42.33 -12.17 5.82
C THR A 451 -41.35 -12.49 4.71
N GLY A 452 -40.50 -13.47 4.94
CA GLY A 452 -39.59 -14.02 3.97
C GLY A 452 -40.29 -14.67 2.79
N GLY A 453 -39.92 -14.28 1.58
CA GLY A 453 -40.24 -14.96 0.34
C GLY A 453 -38.98 -15.53 -0.25
N ALA A 454 -38.75 -16.82 0.00
CA ALA A 454 -37.86 -17.62 -0.81
C ALA A 454 -38.60 -18.00 -2.10
N SER A 455 -38.04 -17.72 -3.29
CA SER A 455 -38.40 -18.45 -4.50
C SER A 455 -37.15 -18.76 -5.29
N GLY A 456 -36.92 -20.05 -5.35
CA GLY A 456 -35.94 -20.71 -6.17
C GLY A 456 -36.43 -20.83 -7.61
N GLY A 457 -35.54 -21.09 -8.41
CA GLY A 457 -35.15 -21.34 -9.68
C GLY A 457 -36.03 -21.90 -10.76
N SER A 458 -35.42 -21.82 -11.85
CA SER A 458 -35.35 -22.64 -13.06
C SER A 458 -36.25 -22.29 -14.26
N GLY A 459 -35.58 -21.92 -15.34
CA GLY A 459 -35.60 -22.52 -16.66
C GLY A 459 -36.85 -22.38 -17.53
N GLY A 460 -36.60 -21.91 -18.77
CA GLY A 460 -37.45 -22.29 -19.88
C GLY A 460 -37.59 -21.20 -20.97
N ALA A 461 -37.17 -21.56 -22.14
CA ALA A 461 -37.07 -20.79 -23.37
C ALA A 461 -38.45 -20.51 -24.03
N GLY A 462 -38.53 -19.45 -24.82
CA GLY A 462 -39.23 -19.45 -26.10
C GLY A 462 -40.50 -18.66 -26.22
N GLY A 463 -40.60 -17.80 -27.23
CA GLY A 463 -41.85 -17.51 -27.89
C GLY A 463 -42.10 -16.02 -28.20
N ALA A 464 -41.94 -15.70 -29.49
CA ALA A 464 -42.31 -14.45 -30.11
C ALA A 464 -43.81 -14.23 -30.16
N GLY A 465 -44.29 -12.98 -30.16
CA GLY A 465 -45.66 -12.64 -30.51
C GLY A 465 -45.94 -11.14 -30.49
N THR A 466 -46.10 -10.63 -31.65
CA THR A 466 -46.51 -9.32 -32.14
C THR A 466 -47.83 -8.77 -31.58
N GLY A 467 -47.96 -7.43 -31.48
CA GLY A 467 -49.17 -6.74 -31.94
C GLY A 467 -49.86 -5.76 -31.03
N GLY A 468 -49.96 -4.53 -31.45
CA GLY A 468 -51.18 -3.71 -31.51
C GLY A 468 -51.40 -2.70 -30.38
N ALA A 469 -51.13 -1.48 -30.57
CA ALA A 469 -51.84 -0.27 -31.00
C ALA A 469 -52.95 0.26 -30.09
N SER A 470 -52.80 1.55 -29.81
CA SER A 470 -53.77 2.68 -29.83
C SER A 470 -54.69 2.99 -28.64
N GLY A 471 -54.68 4.29 -28.37
CA GLY A 471 -55.78 5.13 -27.86
C GLY A 471 -55.55 5.67 -26.44
N GLY A 472 -55.44 6.94 -26.11
CA GLY A 472 -56.06 8.17 -26.62
C GLY A 472 -56.89 8.79 -25.51
N GLY A 473 -56.69 10.07 -25.18
CA GLY A 473 -57.63 10.86 -24.38
C GLY A 473 -56.98 11.61 -23.21
N THR A 474 -56.58 12.80 -23.30
CA THR A 474 -57.03 14.22 -23.25
C THR A 474 -57.75 14.68 -21.98
N ASN A 475 -57.29 15.85 -21.53
CA ASN A 475 -57.92 16.95 -20.75
C ASN A 475 -57.98 16.77 -19.23
N GLY A 476 -57.74 17.75 -18.41
CA GLY A 476 -57.70 19.23 -18.41
C GLY A 476 -57.42 19.68 -16.99
N GLY A 477 -56.70 20.66 -16.70
CA GLY A 477 -57.09 22.02 -16.53
C GLY A 477 -57.40 22.41 -15.07
N GLY A 478 -56.67 23.35 -14.50
CA GLY A 478 -57.12 24.04 -13.29
C GLY A 478 -56.01 24.81 -12.57
N ALA A 479 -55.90 26.07 -12.89
CA ALA A 479 -55.07 27.07 -12.22
C ALA A 479 -55.72 27.53 -10.90
N GLY A 480 -54.89 27.97 -9.93
CA GLY A 480 -55.34 28.66 -8.72
C GLY A 480 -54.18 29.32 -8.01
N SER A 481 -54.01 30.63 -8.32
CA SER A 481 -53.14 31.58 -7.65
C SER A 481 -53.64 31.94 -6.26
N GLY A 482 -52.74 32.24 -5.32
CA GLY A 482 -53.05 32.86 -4.04
C GLY A 482 -51.83 33.42 -3.33
N THR A 483 -51.58 34.68 -3.58
CA THR A 483 -50.69 35.57 -2.84
C THR A 483 -51.27 35.98 -1.49
N ALA A 484 -50.44 36.04 -0.41
CA ALA A 484 -50.56 37.08 0.61
C ALA A 484 -49.34 37.19 1.50
N SER A 485 -48.84 38.40 1.55
CA SER A 485 -47.80 38.98 2.39
C SER A 485 -48.20 39.02 3.89
N GLY A 486 -47.20 39.01 4.77
CA GLY A 486 -47.35 39.37 6.19
C GLY A 486 -46.00 39.75 6.82
N THR A 487 -45.71 41.03 6.81
CA THR A 487 -44.64 41.71 7.52
C THR A 487 -44.94 41.83 9.01
N GLY A 488 -43.92 41.64 9.87
CA GLY A 488 -43.99 41.91 11.29
C GLY A 488 -42.64 42.17 11.91
N THR A 489 -42.27 43.41 12.01
CA THR A 489 -41.14 44.00 12.71
C THR A 489 -41.34 44.00 14.22
N GLY A 490 -40.28 43.77 14.99
CA GLY A 490 -40.27 44.01 16.45
C GLY A 490 -38.85 44.08 17.02
N THR A 491 -38.45 45.28 17.31
CA THR A 491 -37.20 45.83 17.87
C THR A 491 -36.97 45.46 19.35
N GLY A 492 -35.74 45.12 19.72
CA GLY A 492 -34.79 45.35 20.80
C GLY A 492 -35.23 45.94 22.16
N PRO A 493 -34.30 46.41 23.03
CA PRO A 493 -33.11 45.78 23.57
C PRO A 493 -33.12 45.79 25.13
N GLY A 494 -32.19 45.18 25.82
CA GLY A 494 -32.06 45.24 27.28
C GLY A 494 -30.65 44.89 27.80
N THR A 495 -30.00 45.90 28.19
CA THR A 495 -28.70 46.05 28.87
C THR A 495 -28.76 45.72 30.37
N GLY A 496 -27.60 45.35 30.96
CA GLY A 496 -27.30 45.34 32.39
C GLY A 496 -26.28 44.28 32.75
N SER A 497 -25.08 44.51 32.93
CA SER A 497 -24.13 45.29 33.73
C SER A 497 -23.98 44.80 35.16
N ALA A 498 -22.73 44.47 35.50
CA ALA A 498 -21.90 44.74 36.66
C ALA A 498 -21.95 43.87 37.90
N GLY A 499 -20.78 43.53 38.34
CA GLY A 499 -20.22 43.75 39.69
C GLY A 499 -19.72 42.49 40.33
N ALA A 500 -18.50 42.30 40.53
CA ALA A 500 -17.41 42.90 41.31
C ALA A 500 -17.02 42.00 42.52
N THR A 501 -15.75 41.65 42.54
CA THR A 501 -14.78 41.65 43.64
C THR A 501 -14.99 40.75 44.88
N GLY A 502 -13.91 40.06 45.24
CA GLY A 502 -13.69 39.50 46.56
C GLY A 502 -12.36 38.75 46.71
N THR A 503 -11.37 39.48 47.07
CA THR A 503 -10.03 39.24 47.55
C THR A 503 -9.95 38.41 48.83
N GLY A 504 -8.79 37.73 49.06
CA GLY A 504 -8.27 37.25 50.38
C GLY A 504 -7.57 35.94 50.26
N ALA A 505 -6.32 35.83 50.17
CA ALA A 505 -5.11 36.12 50.94
C ALA A 505 -4.81 35.10 52.06
N THR A 506 -3.58 34.58 51.98
CA THR A 506 -2.60 34.18 53.02
C THR A 506 -2.80 32.87 53.74
N GLY A 507 -1.76 32.08 53.74
CA GLY A 507 -0.70 31.87 54.70
C GLY A 507 -0.37 30.39 54.85
N THR A 508 0.75 30.03 54.73
CA THR A 508 2.06 29.91 55.43
C THR A 508 2.45 28.46 55.74
N THR A 509 3.61 28.09 55.19
CA THR A 509 4.75 27.39 55.79
C THR A 509 4.56 26.17 56.69
N GLY A 510 5.31 25.10 56.34
CA GLY A 510 5.66 24.01 57.26
C GLY A 510 6.77 23.15 56.69
N THR A 511 7.98 23.49 57.07
CA THR A 511 9.27 22.79 56.93
C THR A 511 9.38 21.51 57.77
N GLY A 512 10.22 20.58 57.28
CA GLY A 512 10.90 19.55 58.09
C GLY A 512 10.68 18.14 57.51
N GLY A 513 11.63 17.31 57.26
CA GLY A 513 13.02 17.22 57.64
C GLY A 513 13.45 15.77 57.36
N SER A 514 14.68 15.64 56.96
CA SER A 514 15.46 14.43 56.69
C SER A 514 15.27 13.27 57.65
N THR A 515 15.42 12.03 57.14
CA THR A 515 16.51 11.17 57.64
C THR A 515 16.75 9.96 56.72
N ALA A 516 18.01 9.68 56.52
CA ALA A 516 18.59 8.54 55.83
C ALA A 516 18.41 7.23 56.62
N GLY A 517 18.34 6.13 55.88
CA GLY A 517 18.41 4.78 56.45
C GLY A 517 19.00 3.81 55.44
N THR A 518 20.30 3.60 55.55
CA THR A 518 21.09 2.55 54.91
C THR A 518 20.70 1.19 55.45
N ALA A 519 20.44 0.19 54.60
CA ALA A 519 20.62 -1.21 54.94
C ALA A 519 20.92 -2.04 53.71
N THR A 520 22.08 -2.62 53.72
CA THR A 520 22.65 -3.66 52.87
C THR A 520 21.89 -4.98 52.98
N GLY A 521 21.73 -5.69 51.85
CA GLY A 521 21.22 -7.06 51.84
C GLY A 521 21.37 -7.70 50.46
N THR A 522 22.38 -8.54 50.35
CA THR A 522 22.77 -9.43 49.27
C THR A 522 21.71 -10.47 48.90
N GLY A 523 21.58 -10.79 47.61
CA GLY A 523 20.91 -12.02 47.19
C GLY A 523 20.53 -11.99 45.69
N GLY A 524 21.32 -12.66 44.86
CA GLY A 524 21.13 -12.76 43.44
C GLY A 524 20.00 -13.70 43.04
N ALA A 525 19.42 -13.41 41.90
CA ALA A 525 18.88 -14.41 40.95
C ALA A 525 18.78 -13.80 39.60
N ALA A 526 19.54 -14.35 38.67
CA ALA A 526 19.47 -14.07 37.24
C ALA A 526 18.18 -14.66 36.69
N SER A 527 17.33 -13.86 36.06
CA SER A 527 16.26 -14.33 35.22
C SER A 527 16.67 -14.05 33.77
N GLY A 528 17.02 -15.13 33.06
CA GLY A 528 17.32 -15.12 31.66
C GLY A 528 16.09 -14.82 30.82
N THR A 529 16.20 -13.87 29.93
CA THR A 529 15.28 -13.64 28.83
C THR A 529 15.50 -14.71 27.79
N SER A 530 14.60 -15.69 27.71
CA SER A 530 14.52 -16.63 26.60
C SER A 530 13.94 -15.91 25.39
N GLY A 531 14.80 -15.55 24.43
CA GLY A 531 14.39 -15.15 23.10
C GLY A 531 13.94 -16.39 22.34
N GLY A 532 12.67 -16.51 22.02
CA GLY A 532 12.14 -17.54 21.12
C GLY A 532 12.76 -17.37 19.73
N ALA A 533 13.26 -18.44 19.16
CA ALA A 533 13.75 -18.47 17.79
C ALA A 533 12.56 -18.41 16.83
N VAL A 534 12.69 -17.57 15.80
CA VAL A 534 11.69 -17.43 14.73
C VAL A 534 12.21 -18.19 13.52
N ASP A 535 11.33 -18.98 12.89
CA ASP A 535 11.61 -19.68 11.65
C ASP A 535 11.93 -18.68 10.53
N PRO A 536 13.08 -18.75 9.88
CA PRO A 536 13.49 -17.81 8.86
C PRO A 536 12.69 -17.91 7.56
N ASP A 537 11.94 -18.98 7.31
CA ASP A 537 11.18 -19.18 6.08
C ASP A 537 9.69 -18.84 6.22
N THR A 538 9.12 -18.93 7.40
CA THR A 538 7.68 -18.67 7.63
C THR A 538 7.42 -17.47 8.55
N GLY A 539 8.38 -17.04 9.37
CA GLY A 539 8.22 -15.92 10.30
C GLY A 539 7.41 -16.25 11.56
N ASP A 540 7.13 -17.53 11.83
CA ASP A 540 6.40 -17.98 13.00
C ASP A 540 7.35 -18.32 14.16
N LEU A 541 6.87 -18.12 15.41
CA LEU A 541 7.59 -18.53 16.61
C LEU A 541 7.62 -20.06 16.72
N VAL A 542 8.80 -20.65 16.75
CA VAL A 542 8.98 -22.07 17.00
C VAL A 542 8.66 -22.36 18.45
N ALA A 543 7.56 -23.11 18.69
CA ALA A 543 7.24 -23.62 20.01
C ALA A 543 8.17 -24.78 20.33
N ASP A 544 8.90 -24.66 21.45
CA ASP A 544 9.80 -25.67 21.97
C ASP A 544 9.00 -26.91 22.39
N GLY A 545 9.19 -28.01 21.65
CA GLY A 545 8.51 -29.28 21.85
C GLY A 545 9.09 -30.08 22.99
N GLY A 546 8.47 -30.09 24.13
CA GLY A 546 8.70 -31.05 25.22
C GLY A 546 8.04 -32.39 24.89
N ALA A 547 8.87 -33.45 24.86
CA ALA A 547 8.46 -34.85 24.61
C ALA A 547 7.67 -35.43 25.81
N GLY A 548 6.62 -36.21 25.51
CA GLY A 548 6.07 -37.16 26.48
C GLY A 548 4.63 -37.60 26.25
N GLY A 549 4.43 -38.84 25.78
CA GLY A 549 3.32 -39.67 26.20
C GLY A 549 2.18 -39.96 25.23
N ALA A 550 2.13 -41.22 24.81
CA ALA A 550 1.17 -41.85 23.91
C ALA A 550 -0.28 -41.92 24.43
N GLY A 551 -1.24 -41.95 23.50
CA GLY A 551 -2.47 -42.73 23.64
C GLY A 551 -3.79 -41.99 23.40
N GLY A 552 -4.54 -42.43 22.37
CA GLY A 552 -6.01 -42.31 22.35
C GLY A 552 -6.62 -41.70 21.09
N ALA A 553 -7.22 -42.57 20.30
CA ALA A 553 -7.95 -42.26 19.08
C ALA A 553 -9.26 -41.49 19.29
N GLY A 554 -9.65 -40.72 18.28
CA GLY A 554 -11.05 -40.47 17.96
C GLY A 554 -11.47 -39.00 17.83
N GLY A 555 -11.90 -38.61 16.63
CA GLY A 555 -12.79 -37.47 16.45
C GLY A 555 -12.31 -36.40 15.45
N ALA A 556 -12.69 -36.60 14.19
CA ALA A 556 -12.54 -35.64 13.13
C ALA A 556 -13.39 -34.39 13.40
N ALA A 557 -12.76 -33.21 13.53
CA ALA A 557 -13.40 -31.94 13.34
C ALA A 557 -12.45 -31.09 12.48
N GLY A 558 -12.92 -30.74 11.27
CA GLY A 558 -12.20 -30.01 10.28
C GLY A 558 -11.77 -28.62 10.77
N GLY A 559 -10.51 -28.46 11.01
CA GLY A 559 -9.83 -27.19 11.16
C GLY A 559 -9.46 -26.68 9.77
N GLY A 560 -10.29 -25.76 9.21
CA GLY A 560 -9.90 -25.05 8.01
C GLY A 560 -8.74 -24.12 8.29
N GLU A 561 -7.57 -24.46 7.76
CA GLU A 561 -6.44 -23.55 7.60
C GLU A 561 -6.89 -22.39 6.69
N PHE A 562 -7.17 -21.24 7.28
CA PHE A 562 -7.26 -19.98 6.54
C PHE A 562 -5.85 -19.39 6.42
N ALA A 563 -5.04 -19.94 5.56
CA ALA A 563 -3.92 -19.24 4.97
C ALA A 563 -4.52 -18.08 4.17
N GLY A 564 -4.46 -16.85 4.72
CA GLY A 564 -4.73 -15.65 3.95
C GLY A 564 -3.68 -15.56 2.86
N ASN A 565 -4.02 -16.01 1.64
CA ASN A 565 -3.16 -15.82 0.49
C ASN A 565 -2.87 -14.31 0.37
N PRO A 566 -1.59 -13.88 0.40
CA PRO A 566 -1.25 -12.55 -0.06
C PRO A 566 -1.78 -12.41 -1.49
N VAL A 567 -2.29 -11.24 -1.88
CA VAL A 567 -2.66 -10.99 -3.27
C VAL A 567 -1.40 -11.22 -4.10
N VAL A 568 -1.35 -12.38 -4.72
CA VAL A 568 -0.28 -12.75 -5.64
C VAL A 568 -0.69 -12.18 -6.99
N GLY A 569 -0.31 -10.91 -7.23
CA GLY A 569 -0.33 -10.39 -8.59
C GLY A 569 0.58 -11.27 -9.45
N THR A 570 0.12 -11.64 -10.64
CA THR A 570 0.98 -12.32 -11.60
C THR A 570 2.22 -11.46 -11.86
N PRO A 571 3.44 -12.03 -11.92
CA PRO A 571 4.63 -11.28 -12.29
C PRO A 571 4.41 -10.52 -13.59
N VAL A 572 4.62 -9.20 -13.58
CA VAL A 572 4.61 -8.39 -14.81
C VAL A 572 5.93 -8.64 -15.50
N THR A 573 5.90 -9.18 -16.72
CA THR A 573 7.10 -9.29 -17.55
C THR A 573 7.56 -7.90 -17.94
N LEU A 574 8.82 -7.58 -17.64
CA LEU A 574 9.46 -6.39 -18.21
C LEU A 574 9.39 -6.49 -19.73
N ALA A 575 9.01 -5.41 -20.41
CA ALA A 575 9.04 -5.39 -21.87
C ALA A 575 10.44 -5.78 -22.32
N ALA A 576 10.56 -6.94 -22.96
CA ALA A 576 11.82 -7.36 -23.54
C ALA A 576 12.23 -6.29 -24.56
N ASP A 577 13.47 -5.81 -24.41
CA ASP A 577 14.06 -4.86 -25.35
C ASP A 577 13.94 -5.47 -26.75
N THR A 578 13.08 -4.91 -27.61
CA THR A 578 12.73 -5.47 -28.92
C THR A 578 13.89 -5.49 -29.92
N GLY A 579 15.11 -5.16 -29.46
CA GLY A 579 16.35 -5.34 -30.22
C GLY A 579 16.70 -6.79 -30.55
N ALA A 580 16.13 -7.78 -29.86
CA ALA A 580 16.39 -9.19 -30.12
C ALA A 580 15.75 -9.70 -31.43
N GLY A 581 14.63 -9.14 -31.87
CA GLY A 581 13.95 -9.55 -33.10
C GLY A 581 14.73 -9.24 -34.37
N LEU A 582 15.35 -8.05 -34.44
CA LEU A 582 16.15 -7.64 -35.62
C LEU A 582 17.49 -8.39 -35.66
N ARG A 583 18.11 -8.66 -34.54
CA ARG A 583 19.35 -9.46 -34.44
C ARG A 583 19.10 -10.92 -34.80
N GLY A 584 18.00 -11.51 -34.36
CA GLY A 584 17.60 -12.87 -34.75
C GLY A 584 17.34 -12.99 -36.24
N LEU A 585 16.64 -12.04 -36.86
CA LEU A 585 16.37 -11.99 -38.30
C LEU A 585 17.66 -11.85 -39.09
N LEU A 586 18.58 -10.98 -38.68
CA LEU A 586 19.89 -10.80 -39.32
C LEU A 586 20.78 -12.05 -39.22
N MET A 587 20.74 -12.77 -38.10
CA MET A 587 21.46 -14.05 -37.93
C MET A 587 20.90 -15.13 -38.87
N VAL A 588 19.60 -15.24 -38.99
CA VAL A 588 18.96 -16.20 -39.91
C VAL A 588 19.27 -15.84 -41.35
N LEU A 589 19.21 -14.55 -41.73
CA LEU A 589 19.53 -14.09 -43.08
C LEU A 589 21.00 -14.34 -43.44
N SER A 590 21.94 -14.12 -42.51
CA SER A 590 23.36 -14.40 -42.72
C SER A 590 23.64 -15.91 -42.84
N ALA A 591 22.95 -16.76 -42.11
CA ALA A 591 23.03 -18.22 -42.22
C ALA A 591 22.52 -18.70 -43.58
N PHE A 592 21.42 -18.15 -44.09
CA PHE A 592 20.88 -18.46 -45.44
C PHE A 592 21.81 -17.98 -46.56
N LEU A 593 22.44 -16.82 -46.44
CA LEU A 593 23.42 -16.30 -47.38
C LEU A 593 24.68 -17.19 -47.45
N LEU A 594 25.19 -17.62 -46.30
CA LEU A 594 26.32 -18.57 -46.23
C LEU A 594 25.98 -19.92 -46.84
N LEU A 595 24.77 -20.45 -46.58
CA LEU A 595 24.33 -21.70 -47.18
C LEU A 595 24.21 -21.57 -48.72
N ALA A 596 23.71 -20.45 -49.19
CA ALA A 596 23.58 -20.15 -50.62
C ALA A 596 24.94 -20.06 -51.32
N THR A 597 25.97 -19.47 -50.70
CA THR A 597 27.32 -19.39 -51.27
C THR A 597 28.02 -20.75 -51.35
N VAL A 598 27.68 -21.69 -50.49
CA VAL A 598 28.24 -23.05 -50.50
C VAL A 598 27.51 -23.96 -51.52
N ILE A 599 26.18 -23.85 -51.61
CA ILE A 599 25.34 -24.75 -52.44
C ILE A 599 25.17 -24.26 -53.87
N ALA A 600 25.12 -22.94 -54.10
CA ALA A 600 24.88 -22.40 -55.44
C ALA A 600 25.98 -22.73 -56.48
N PRO A 601 27.31 -22.66 -56.18
CA PRO A 601 28.34 -22.97 -57.16
C PRO A 601 28.27 -24.39 -57.75
N PRO A 602 28.10 -25.46 -56.94
CA PRO A 602 27.99 -26.81 -57.50
C PRO A 602 26.69 -27.05 -58.26
N LEU A 603 25.59 -26.39 -57.90
CA LEU A 603 24.31 -26.48 -58.62
C LEU A 603 24.37 -25.76 -59.95
N VAL A 604 24.96 -24.55 -60.00
CA VAL A 604 25.17 -23.79 -61.25
C VAL A 604 26.13 -24.52 -62.15
N GLY A 605 27.21 -25.10 -61.61
CA GLY A 605 28.15 -25.93 -62.36
C GLY A 605 27.49 -27.15 -63.00
N ARG A 606 26.63 -27.87 -62.28
CA ARG A 606 25.83 -28.98 -62.83
C ARG A 606 24.80 -28.51 -63.88
N PHE A 607 24.16 -27.38 -63.68
CA PHE A 607 23.19 -26.85 -64.64
C PHE A 607 23.84 -26.40 -65.94
N LEU A 608 25.04 -25.82 -65.89
CA LEU A 608 25.82 -25.43 -67.07
C LEU A 608 26.41 -26.64 -67.75
N ALA A 609 26.87 -27.67 -67.06
CA ALA A 609 27.37 -28.92 -67.67
C ALA A 609 26.27 -29.67 -68.41
N ASN A 610 25.05 -29.77 -67.87
CA ASN A 610 23.90 -30.41 -68.47
C ASN A 610 23.38 -29.61 -69.71
N ARG A 611 23.73 -28.34 -69.88
CA ARG A 611 23.36 -27.51 -71.05
C ARG A 611 24.37 -27.64 -72.19
N ALA A 612 25.60 -28.05 -71.89
CA ALA A 612 26.66 -28.25 -72.90
C ALA A 612 26.58 -29.62 -73.62
N GLU A 613 25.80 -30.59 -73.09
CA GLU A 613 25.67 -31.93 -73.62
C GLU A 613 24.41 -32.15 -74.51
N ARG A 614 23.71 -31.11 -74.94
CA ARG A 614 22.66 -31.28 -75.97
C ARG A 614 23.29 -31.19 -77.37
N PRO A 615 23.38 -32.33 -78.11
CA PRO A 615 23.83 -32.30 -79.50
C PRO A 615 22.82 -31.55 -80.34
N GLY A 616 23.35 -30.65 -81.17
CA GLY A 616 22.53 -29.95 -82.20
C GLY A 616 21.96 -30.95 -83.19
N ASP A 617 20.65 -30.96 -83.33
CA ASP A 617 19.99 -31.59 -84.46
C ASP A 617 19.94 -30.61 -85.60
N THR A 618 20.73 -30.90 -86.60
CA THR A 618 20.71 -30.28 -87.96
C THR A 618 19.55 -30.85 -88.71
N ARG A 619 18.56 -30.01 -89.05
CA ARG A 619 17.93 -29.96 -90.35
C ARG A 619 17.27 -28.62 -90.62
#